data_9ab67e37ff81e67db61021669b990c7e
#
_entry.id   9ab67e37ff81e67db61021669b990c7e
#
_cell.length_a   1.000
_cell.length_b   1.000
_cell.length_c   1.000
_cell.angle_alpha   90.00
_cell.angle_beta   90.00
_cell.angle_gamma   90.00
#
_symmetry.space_group_name_H-M   'P 1'
#
loop_
_entity.id
_entity.type
_entity.pdbx_description
1 polymer ?
#
loop_
_entity_poly.entity_id
_entity_poly.type
_entity_poly.pdbx_seq_one_letter_code
_entity_poly.pdbx_strand_id
1 'polypeptide(L)'
;ITPWNYPLLQVSWKVGPALAAGNTFVLKQAELTPHTAMLLMAALKECGLPDGVGNLITGAGANCGNPLSQHPDVDMVSFTGGLVTGKIIAKNAAETVKRTALELGGKNPNVIFADADFDVAVDNALNGAFFHSGQVCSAGSRIVVEESLHDKFVDALVERANKIKICL
;
A
#
# COMPACT_ATOMS: atom_id res chain seq x y z
N ILE A 1 5.49 7.01 6.10
CA ILE A 1 5.61 7.42 4.69
C ILE A 1 4.65 6.58 3.88
N THR A 2 3.76 7.20 3.11
CA THR A 2 2.66 6.54 2.42
C THR A 2 2.67 6.81 0.91
N PRO A 3 2.21 5.84 0.09
CA PRO A 3 2.23 5.93 -1.37
C PRO A 3 1.04 6.74 -1.91
N TRP A 4 1.01 6.89 -3.23
CA TRP A 4 -0.04 7.60 -3.97
C TRP A 4 -1.35 6.80 -4.13
N ASN A 5 -1.27 5.46 -4.19
CA ASN A 5 -2.46 4.61 -4.33
C ASN A 5 -3.14 4.39 -2.97
N TYR A 6 -4.46 4.39 -2.96
CA TYR A 6 -5.29 4.30 -1.75
C TYR A 6 -4.84 5.26 -0.62
N PRO A 7 -4.66 6.58 -0.89
CA PRO A 7 -3.95 7.48 0.01
C PRO A 7 -4.52 7.51 1.43
N LEU A 8 -5.82 7.65 1.61
CA LEU A 8 -6.44 7.67 2.93
C LEU A 8 -6.32 6.33 3.65
N LEU A 9 -6.54 5.21 2.94
CA LEU A 9 -6.44 3.87 3.52
C LEU A 9 -5.01 3.59 4.01
N GLN A 10 -4.01 3.91 3.20
CA GLN A 10 -2.60 3.72 3.57
C GLN A 10 -2.18 4.58 4.76
N VAL A 11 -2.72 5.78 4.87
CA VAL A 11 -2.51 6.64 6.03
C VAL A 11 -3.18 6.06 7.27
N SER A 12 -4.44 5.63 7.18
CA SER A 12 -5.18 5.10 8.32
C SER A 12 -4.53 3.86 8.93
N TRP A 13 -3.95 2.98 8.09
CA TRP A 13 -3.23 1.78 8.54
C TRP A 13 -1.96 2.08 9.35
N LYS A 14 -1.41 3.28 9.22
CA LYS A 14 -0.21 3.70 9.95
C LYS A 14 -0.54 4.62 11.12
N VAL A 15 -1.40 5.61 10.90
CA VAL A 15 -1.77 6.61 11.91
C VAL A 15 -2.62 5.99 13.02
N GLY A 16 -3.60 5.17 12.68
CA GLY A 16 -4.46 4.51 13.67
C GLY A 16 -3.68 3.71 14.72
N PRO A 17 -2.87 2.71 14.32
CA PRO A 17 -2.04 1.96 15.26
C PRO A 17 -1.03 2.80 16.02
N ALA A 18 -0.42 3.81 15.38
CA ALA A 18 0.54 4.69 16.04
C ALA A 18 -0.12 5.45 17.19
N LEU A 19 -1.29 6.05 16.96
CA LEU A 19 -2.05 6.77 18.00
C LEU A 19 -2.57 5.82 19.07
N ALA A 20 -3.10 4.66 18.70
CA ALA A 20 -3.60 3.66 19.65
C ALA A 20 -2.52 3.17 20.62
N ALA A 21 -1.28 3.13 20.16
CA ALA A 21 -0.11 2.77 20.97
C ALA A 21 0.53 3.98 21.70
N GLY A 22 -0.07 5.18 21.65
CA GLY A 22 0.43 6.36 22.33
C GLY A 22 1.67 7.00 21.69
N ASN A 23 1.94 6.73 20.42
CA ASN A 23 3.09 7.30 19.73
C ASN A 23 2.79 8.68 19.14
N THR A 24 3.81 9.50 19.02
CA THR A 24 3.82 10.65 18.12
C THR A 24 4.25 10.22 16.71
N PHE A 25 3.88 11.00 15.71
CA PHE A 25 4.27 10.67 14.33
C PHE A 25 4.48 11.89 13.43
N VAL A 26 5.34 11.72 12.44
CA VAL A 26 5.45 12.60 11.29
C VAL A 26 4.98 11.81 10.06
N LEU A 27 3.90 12.25 9.44
CA LEU A 27 3.32 11.66 8.24
C LEU A 27 3.87 12.35 6.99
N LYS A 28 4.48 11.59 6.09
CA LYS A 28 4.82 12.06 4.74
C LYS A 28 3.97 11.30 3.73
N GLN A 29 2.97 11.95 3.17
CA GLN A 29 2.16 11.43 2.07
C GLN A 29 2.88 11.62 0.72
N ALA A 30 2.54 10.77 -0.26
CA ALA A 30 3.00 10.98 -1.63
C ALA A 30 2.59 12.38 -2.14
N GLU A 31 3.48 13.05 -2.82
CA GLU A 31 3.29 14.41 -3.33
C GLU A 31 2.12 14.57 -4.30
N LEU A 32 1.76 13.49 -4.99
CA LEU A 32 0.65 13.49 -5.95
C LEU A 32 -0.74 13.43 -5.28
N THR A 33 -0.82 12.94 -4.04
CA THR A 33 -2.10 12.65 -3.37
C THR A 33 -2.15 13.11 -1.90
N PRO A 34 -1.81 14.38 -1.60
CA PRO A 34 -1.70 14.83 -0.21
C PRO A 34 -3.05 15.18 0.45
N HIS A 35 -4.09 15.50 -0.34
CA HIS A 35 -5.31 16.15 0.14
C HIS A 35 -6.06 15.36 1.21
N THR A 36 -6.25 14.04 1.02
CA THR A 36 -6.97 13.23 2.01
C THR A 36 -6.21 13.08 3.33
N ALA A 37 -4.87 13.08 3.29
CA ALA A 37 -4.05 13.12 4.50
C ALA A 37 -4.20 14.47 5.23
N MET A 38 -4.25 15.58 4.49
CA MET A 38 -4.47 16.91 5.08
C MET A 38 -5.84 16.99 5.77
N LEU A 39 -6.90 16.48 5.12
CA LEU A 39 -8.23 16.44 5.72
C LEU A 39 -8.28 15.55 6.96
N LEU A 40 -7.62 14.40 6.94
CA LEU A 40 -7.54 13.55 8.13
C LEU A 40 -6.83 14.26 9.29
N MET A 41 -5.73 14.96 9.03
CA MET A 41 -5.01 15.70 10.08
C MET A 41 -5.85 16.83 10.65
N ALA A 42 -6.63 17.53 9.82
CA ALA A 42 -7.57 18.55 10.29
C ALA A 42 -8.65 17.93 11.20
N ALA A 43 -9.24 16.81 10.77
CA ALA A 43 -10.24 16.08 11.56
C ALA A 43 -9.68 15.58 12.91
N LEU A 44 -8.45 15.06 12.93
CA LEU A 44 -7.78 14.65 14.17
C LEU A 44 -7.58 15.82 15.12
N LYS A 45 -7.22 17.00 14.61
CA LYS A 45 -7.10 18.22 15.43
C LYS A 45 -8.46 18.65 15.99
N GLU A 46 -9.52 18.64 15.19
CA GLU A 46 -10.89 18.93 15.63
C GLU A 46 -11.38 17.95 16.72
N CYS A 47 -10.95 16.68 16.62
CA CYS A 47 -11.21 15.66 17.64
C CYS A 47 -10.35 15.79 18.92
N GLY A 48 -9.51 16.83 19.01
CA GLY A 48 -8.73 17.11 20.22
C GLY A 48 -7.35 16.43 20.24
N LEU A 49 -6.81 15.99 19.10
CA LEU A 49 -5.42 15.52 19.07
C LEU A 49 -4.49 16.67 19.50
N PRO A 50 -3.67 16.50 20.56
CA PRO A 50 -2.78 17.55 21.02
C PRO A 50 -1.78 17.98 19.94
N ASP A 51 -1.43 19.25 19.95
CA ASP A 51 -0.42 19.80 19.04
C ASP A 51 0.92 19.08 19.21
N GLY A 52 1.57 18.76 18.09
CA GLY A 52 2.85 18.05 18.05
C GLY A 52 2.75 16.52 18.09
N VAL A 53 1.60 15.94 18.47
CA VAL A 53 1.44 14.47 18.47
C VAL A 53 1.42 13.92 17.04
N GLY A 54 0.72 14.57 16.14
CA GLY A 54 0.68 14.22 14.73
C GLY A 54 1.07 15.40 13.86
N ASN A 55 2.01 15.20 12.96
CA ASN A 55 2.50 16.24 12.05
C ASN A 55 2.49 15.71 10.61
N LEU A 56 2.01 16.52 9.68
CA LEU A 56 2.02 16.20 8.25
C LEU A 56 3.06 17.05 7.54
N ILE A 57 3.92 16.42 6.77
CA ILE A 57 4.82 17.09 5.85
C ILE A 57 4.49 16.71 4.40
N THR A 58 4.57 17.65 3.51
CA THR A 58 4.38 17.47 2.07
C THR A 58 5.66 17.78 1.32
N GLY A 59 5.89 17.09 0.23
CA GLY A 59 7.06 17.30 -0.62
C GLY A 59 7.59 16.01 -1.23
N ALA A 60 8.59 16.18 -2.11
CA ALA A 60 9.22 15.06 -2.79
C ALA A 60 9.94 14.10 -1.84
N GLY A 61 9.99 12.84 -2.22
CA GLY A 61 10.62 11.79 -1.42
C GLY A 61 12.08 12.09 -1.06
N ALA A 62 12.84 12.64 -2.00
CA ALA A 62 14.25 13.00 -1.77
C ALA A 62 14.43 14.12 -0.73
N ASN A 63 13.51 15.10 -0.71
CA ASN A 63 13.63 16.31 0.11
C ASN A 63 13.00 16.15 1.51
N CYS A 64 12.00 15.29 1.64
CA CYS A 64 11.27 15.11 2.90
C CYS A 64 11.39 13.67 3.44
N GLY A 65 11.19 12.67 2.58
CA GLY A 65 11.20 11.27 2.99
C GLY A 65 12.58 10.74 3.36
N ASN A 66 13.60 11.10 2.58
CA ASN A 66 14.97 10.66 2.83
C ASN A 66 15.53 11.25 4.14
N PRO A 67 15.47 12.57 4.38
CA PRO A 67 15.87 13.13 5.68
C PRO A 67 15.10 12.54 6.85
N LEU A 68 13.78 12.32 6.72
CA LEU A 68 12.98 11.69 7.77
C LEU A 68 13.46 10.28 8.10
N SER A 69 13.86 9.50 7.10
CA SER A 69 14.38 8.14 7.31
C SER A 69 15.77 8.11 7.95
N GLN A 70 16.53 9.18 7.85
CA GLN A 70 17.87 9.33 8.41
C GLN A 70 17.90 9.98 9.80
N HIS A 71 16.79 10.67 10.18
CA HIS A 71 16.78 11.51 11.37
C HIS A 71 17.06 10.70 12.65
N PRO A 72 17.98 11.09 13.51
CA PRO A 72 18.35 10.32 14.71
C PRO A 72 17.21 10.21 15.72
N ASP A 73 16.33 11.22 15.81
CA ASP A 73 15.19 11.25 16.75
C ASP A 73 13.94 10.53 16.21
N VAL A 74 14.06 9.82 15.09
CA VAL A 74 13.01 8.93 14.58
C VAL A 74 13.33 7.50 14.99
N ASP A 75 12.52 6.92 15.86
CA ASP A 75 12.72 5.56 16.40
C ASP A 75 12.28 4.47 15.43
N MET A 76 11.31 4.77 14.56
CA MET A 76 10.76 3.83 13.60
C MET A 76 10.31 4.50 12.32
N VAL A 77 10.58 3.87 11.18
CA VAL A 77 10.02 4.25 9.88
C VAL A 77 9.06 3.19 9.40
N SER A 78 7.78 3.54 9.28
CA SER A 78 6.79 2.74 8.57
C SER A 78 6.62 3.28 7.15
N PHE A 79 6.94 2.48 6.16
CA PHE A 79 6.96 2.84 4.74
C PHE A 79 6.12 1.88 3.92
N THR A 80 5.30 2.43 3.02
CA THR A 80 4.68 1.68 1.93
C THR A 80 5.06 2.34 0.60
N GLY A 81 5.54 1.56 -0.35
CA GLY A 81 5.93 2.06 -1.66
C GLY A 81 6.77 1.08 -2.48
N GLY A 82 7.63 1.61 -3.34
CA GLY A 82 8.47 0.81 -4.23
C GLY A 82 9.68 0.18 -3.56
N LEU A 83 10.10 -0.99 -4.05
CA LEU A 83 11.24 -1.76 -3.53
C LEU A 83 12.54 -0.94 -3.45
N VAL A 84 12.82 -0.13 -4.47
CA VAL A 84 14.05 0.69 -4.53
C VAL A 84 14.11 1.66 -3.35
N THR A 85 13.01 2.38 -3.10
CA THR A 85 12.92 3.29 -1.96
C THR A 85 12.94 2.55 -0.62
N GLY A 86 12.29 1.39 -0.54
CA GLY A 86 12.35 0.54 0.66
C GLY A 86 13.77 0.13 1.02
N LYS A 87 14.58 -0.24 0.03
CA LYS A 87 16.02 -0.56 0.24
C LYS A 87 16.82 0.64 0.74
N ILE A 88 16.54 1.85 0.22
CA ILE A 88 17.18 3.09 0.68
C ILE A 88 16.82 3.35 2.15
N ILE A 89 15.55 3.24 2.51
CA ILE A 89 15.07 3.44 3.88
C ILE A 89 15.70 2.41 4.84
N ALA A 90 15.75 1.14 4.44
CA ALA A 90 16.38 0.10 5.24
C ALA A 90 17.86 0.40 5.50
N LYS A 91 18.59 0.87 4.47
CA LYS A 91 19.99 1.28 4.62
C LYS A 91 20.13 2.49 5.56
N ASN A 92 19.32 3.51 5.38
CA ASN A 92 19.35 4.70 6.24
C ASN A 92 19.03 4.35 7.70
N ALA A 93 18.04 3.48 7.92
CA ALA A 93 17.64 3.03 9.25
C ALA A 93 18.73 2.27 9.99
N ALA A 94 19.57 1.54 9.27
CA ALA A 94 20.68 0.78 9.85
C ALA A 94 21.72 1.69 10.56
N GLU A 95 21.92 2.91 10.10
CA GLU A 95 22.89 3.87 10.68
C GLU A 95 22.54 4.26 12.13
N THR A 96 21.26 4.21 12.50
CA THR A 96 20.79 4.52 13.86
C THR A 96 20.09 3.33 14.52
N VAL A 97 20.13 2.15 13.87
CA VAL A 97 19.49 0.91 14.34
C VAL A 97 17.97 1.10 14.61
N LYS A 98 17.32 2.05 13.90
CA LYS A 98 15.89 2.28 14.05
C LYS A 98 15.07 1.16 13.42
N ARG A 99 13.89 0.93 13.96
CA ARG A 99 12.96 -0.07 13.42
C ARG A 99 12.40 0.34 12.06
N THR A 100 12.15 -0.64 11.20
CA THR A 100 11.47 -0.42 9.92
C THR A 100 10.33 -1.41 9.74
N ALA A 101 9.18 -0.90 9.26
CA ALA A 101 8.11 -1.69 8.69
C ALA A 101 8.00 -1.31 7.22
N LEU A 102 8.31 -2.25 6.34
CA LEU A 102 8.38 -2.03 4.90
C LEU A 102 7.28 -2.83 4.20
N GLU A 103 6.30 -2.12 3.67
CA GLU A 103 5.25 -2.65 2.82
C GLU A 103 5.59 -2.31 1.37
N LEU A 104 5.85 -3.33 0.57
CA LEU A 104 6.42 -3.17 -0.77
C LEU A 104 5.56 -3.85 -1.82
N GLY A 105 5.79 -3.52 -3.08
CA GLY A 105 5.15 -4.19 -4.20
C GLY A 105 5.66 -5.62 -4.37
N GLY A 106 4.89 -6.41 -5.10
CA GLY A 106 5.21 -7.81 -5.37
C GLY A 106 4.50 -8.33 -6.61
N LYS A 107 4.60 -9.65 -6.81
CA LYS A 107 3.85 -10.44 -7.78
C LYS A 107 3.17 -11.57 -6.99
N ASN A 108 2.07 -11.22 -6.32
CA ASN A 108 1.40 -12.12 -5.39
C ASN A 108 0.77 -13.30 -6.14
N PRO A 109 0.94 -14.53 -5.63
CA PRO A 109 0.25 -15.69 -6.19
C PRO A 109 -1.24 -15.67 -5.78
N ASN A 110 -2.10 -16.01 -6.72
CA ASN A 110 -3.49 -16.35 -6.50
C ASN A 110 -3.63 -17.83 -6.88
N VAL A 111 -3.77 -18.70 -5.90
CA VAL A 111 -3.75 -20.17 -6.08
C VAL A 111 -5.17 -20.70 -6.07
N ILE A 112 -5.53 -21.46 -7.11
CA ILE A 112 -6.87 -21.96 -7.34
C ILE A 112 -6.80 -23.48 -7.50
N PHE A 113 -7.48 -24.19 -6.61
CA PHE A 113 -7.63 -25.64 -6.61
C PHE A 113 -8.92 -26.05 -7.31
N ALA A 114 -8.99 -27.32 -7.75
CA ALA A 114 -10.11 -27.85 -8.53
C ALA A 114 -11.46 -27.88 -7.78
N ASP A 115 -11.44 -27.90 -6.47
CA ASP A 115 -12.61 -27.88 -5.58
C ASP A 115 -13.14 -26.47 -5.27
N ALA A 116 -12.50 -25.43 -5.79
CA ALA A 116 -12.99 -24.06 -5.64
C ALA A 116 -14.32 -23.83 -6.38
N ASP A 117 -15.16 -22.94 -5.87
CA ASP A 117 -16.30 -22.43 -6.64
C ASP A 117 -15.77 -21.74 -7.91
N PHE A 118 -16.05 -22.35 -9.06
CA PHE A 118 -15.45 -21.97 -10.32
C PHE A 118 -15.76 -20.52 -10.72
N ASP A 119 -17.02 -20.12 -10.65
CA ASP A 119 -17.43 -18.78 -11.10
C ASP A 119 -16.89 -17.70 -10.19
N VAL A 120 -16.93 -17.94 -8.88
CA VAL A 120 -16.38 -17.03 -7.87
C VAL A 120 -14.86 -16.94 -8.02
N ALA A 121 -14.18 -18.05 -8.28
CA ALA A 121 -12.73 -18.07 -8.48
C ALA A 121 -12.29 -17.28 -9.70
N VAL A 122 -13.01 -17.40 -10.84
CA VAL A 122 -12.71 -16.64 -12.06
C VAL A 122 -12.94 -15.14 -11.83
N ASP A 123 -14.05 -14.75 -11.20
CA ASP A 123 -14.34 -13.34 -10.90
C ASP A 123 -13.34 -12.74 -9.93
N ASN A 124 -12.94 -13.47 -8.89
CA ASN A 124 -11.94 -13.03 -7.94
C ASN A 124 -10.54 -12.95 -8.57
N ALA A 125 -10.19 -13.85 -9.49
CA ALA A 125 -8.93 -13.79 -10.22
C ALA A 125 -8.88 -12.54 -11.11
N LEU A 126 -9.98 -12.24 -11.81
CA LEU A 126 -10.11 -11.05 -12.63
C LEU A 126 -9.98 -9.77 -11.79
N ASN A 127 -10.76 -9.68 -10.71
CA ASN A 127 -10.70 -8.55 -9.79
C ASN A 127 -9.31 -8.41 -9.16
N GLY A 128 -8.73 -9.49 -8.68
CA GLY A 128 -7.42 -9.49 -8.04
C GLY A 128 -6.29 -9.02 -8.95
N ALA A 129 -6.41 -9.26 -10.26
CA ALA A 129 -5.41 -8.85 -11.24
C ALA A 129 -5.63 -7.41 -11.75
N PHE A 130 -6.88 -7.00 -12.00
CA PHE A 130 -7.19 -5.78 -12.75
C PHE A 130 -7.80 -4.66 -11.92
N PHE A 131 -8.22 -4.92 -10.68
CA PHE A 131 -8.76 -3.88 -9.81
C PHE A 131 -7.80 -2.70 -9.71
N HIS A 132 -8.33 -1.48 -9.78
CA HIS A 132 -7.53 -0.25 -9.79
C HIS A 132 -6.42 -0.25 -10.88
N SER A 133 -6.73 -0.80 -12.06
CA SER A 133 -5.79 -0.97 -13.17
C SER A 133 -4.54 -1.79 -12.81
N GLY A 134 -4.66 -2.72 -11.86
CA GLY A 134 -3.55 -3.54 -11.35
C GLY A 134 -2.56 -2.79 -10.45
N GLN A 135 -2.84 -1.54 -10.09
CA GLN A 135 -1.94 -0.68 -9.32
C GLN A 135 -2.11 -0.90 -7.82
N VAL A 136 -2.01 -2.15 -7.39
CA VAL A 136 -2.24 -2.61 -6.02
C VAL A 136 -1.07 -3.49 -5.57
N CYS A 137 -0.51 -3.21 -4.41
CA CYS A 137 0.60 -4.01 -3.85
C CYS A 137 0.21 -5.47 -3.62
N SER A 138 -1.07 -5.74 -3.33
CA SER A 138 -1.65 -7.08 -3.12
C SER A 138 -2.28 -7.68 -4.38
N ALA A 139 -2.09 -7.09 -5.57
CA ALA A 139 -2.66 -7.63 -6.80
C ALA A 139 -2.24 -9.09 -7.03
N GLY A 140 -3.21 -9.98 -7.18
CA GLY A 140 -3.01 -11.41 -7.49
C GLY A 140 -2.61 -11.62 -8.95
N SER A 141 -1.53 -10.97 -9.37
CA SER A 141 -1.11 -10.90 -10.78
C SER A 141 -0.44 -12.17 -11.31
N ARG A 142 -0.22 -13.15 -10.43
CA ARG A 142 0.26 -14.48 -10.80
C ARG A 142 -0.79 -15.51 -10.42
N ILE A 143 -1.60 -15.93 -11.40
CA ILE A 143 -2.67 -16.89 -11.21
C ILE A 143 -2.08 -18.30 -11.41
N VAL A 144 -2.17 -19.12 -10.37
CA VAL A 144 -1.67 -20.51 -10.36
C VAL A 144 -2.89 -21.40 -10.24
N VAL A 145 -3.20 -22.15 -11.29
CA VAL A 145 -4.41 -22.97 -11.39
C VAL A 145 -4.01 -24.45 -11.40
N GLU A 146 -4.74 -25.27 -10.66
CA GLU A 146 -4.56 -26.72 -10.70
C GLU A 146 -4.73 -27.25 -12.14
N GLU A 147 -3.88 -28.16 -12.57
CA GLU A 147 -3.77 -28.64 -13.96
C GLU A 147 -5.12 -29.11 -14.51
N SER A 148 -5.88 -29.84 -13.69
CA SER A 148 -7.20 -30.38 -14.08
C SER A 148 -8.24 -29.32 -14.43
N LEU A 149 -8.06 -28.09 -13.93
CA LEU A 149 -8.96 -26.95 -14.13
C LEU A 149 -8.44 -25.93 -15.15
N HIS A 150 -7.15 -26.00 -15.48
CA HIS A 150 -6.39 -24.94 -16.12
C HIS A 150 -7.07 -24.39 -17.39
N ASP A 151 -7.30 -25.24 -18.40
CA ASP A 151 -7.79 -24.76 -19.70
C ASP A 151 -9.17 -24.12 -19.60
N LYS A 152 -10.09 -24.80 -18.91
CA LYS A 152 -11.44 -24.26 -18.65
C LYS A 152 -11.39 -22.92 -17.91
N PHE A 153 -10.47 -22.79 -16.97
CA PHE A 153 -10.31 -21.57 -16.18
C PHE A 153 -9.76 -20.41 -17.02
N VAL A 154 -8.74 -20.70 -17.85
CA VAL A 154 -8.14 -19.70 -18.75
C VAL A 154 -9.17 -19.20 -19.75
N ASP A 155 -9.94 -20.10 -20.39
CA ASP A 155 -10.99 -19.74 -21.34
C ASP A 155 -12.05 -18.81 -20.71
N ALA A 156 -12.53 -19.17 -19.53
CA ALA A 156 -13.50 -18.36 -18.80
C ALA A 156 -12.94 -16.99 -18.36
N LEU A 157 -11.68 -16.96 -17.92
CA LEU A 157 -11.00 -15.73 -17.54
C LEU A 157 -10.83 -14.78 -18.73
N VAL A 158 -10.42 -15.32 -19.88
CA VAL A 158 -10.29 -14.55 -21.14
C VAL A 158 -11.64 -14.00 -21.60
N GLU A 159 -12.69 -14.85 -21.58
CA GLU A 159 -14.04 -14.40 -21.94
C GLU A 159 -14.51 -13.22 -21.06
N ARG A 160 -14.31 -13.32 -19.76
CA ARG A 160 -14.72 -12.25 -18.83
C ARG A 160 -13.83 -11.02 -18.96
N ALA A 161 -12.52 -11.19 -19.14
CA ALA A 161 -11.59 -10.07 -19.34
C ALA A 161 -11.94 -9.24 -20.58
N ASN A 162 -12.35 -9.89 -21.67
CA ASN A 162 -12.76 -9.22 -22.90
C ASN A 162 -14.05 -8.38 -22.75
N LYS A 163 -14.83 -8.57 -21.67
CA LYS A 163 -16.02 -7.78 -21.37
C LYS A 163 -15.72 -6.51 -20.57
N ILE A 164 -14.48 -6.35 -20.11
CA ILE A 164 -14.06 -5.15 -19.39
C ILE A 164 -14.09 -3.95 -20.34
N LYS A 165 -14.84 -2.93 -19.95
CA LYS A 165 -14.89 -1.67 -20.71
C LYS A 165 -13.70 -0.79 -20.27
N ILE A 166 -12.83 -0.49 -21.21
CA ILE A 166 -11.73 0.46 -21.02
C ILE A 166 -12.21 1.82 -21.54
N CYS A 167 -12.30 2.82 -20.66
CA CYS A 167 -12.62 4.19 -21.04
C CYS A 167 -11.33 5.02 -21.02
N LEU A 168 -11.14 5.81 -22.06
CA LEU A 168 -10.10 6.84 -22.14
C LEU A 168 -10.63 8.16 -21.60
#